data_61c7e8a6182a513684ae8bd7dd29b231
#
_entry.id   61c7e8a6182a513684ae8bd7dd29b231
#
_cell.length_a   1.000
_cell.length_b   1.000
_cell.length_c   1.000
_cell.angle_alpha   90.00
_cell.angle_beta   90.00
_cell.angle_gamma   90.00
#
_symmetry.space_group_name_H-M   'P 1'
#
loop_
_entity.id
_entity.type
_entity.pdbx_description
1 polymer ?
#
loop_
_entity_poly.entity_id
_entity_poly.type
_entity_poly.pdbx_seq_one_letter_code
_entity_poly.pdbx_strand_id
1 'polypeptide(L)'
;MKSYLLLPFLVFIGLNSFAQSKDTIYWNINRKLTWEDFKGRPDKTTNLLAMTQAGIGYEVACNNGELKLKIYCYFNAKKSWTKETDSDDLLRHEQLHFDITELYTRQLRKKLSEVTDPCGKDIKELDKAYSNIFKACSDRQNDYDRESEHSLNDEQQKMWEEKIALELKALEKFASGNY
;
A
#
# COMPACT_ATOMS: atom_id res chain seq x y z
N MET A 1 48.08 47.32 -0.81
CA MET A 1 47.32 46.29 -1.57
C MET A 1 46.89 45.22 -0.55
N LYS A 2 45.59 45.17 -0.20
CA LYS A 2 45.05 44.15 0.71
C LYS A 2 44.42 43.07 -0.16
N SER A 3 44.98 41.89 -0.12
CA SER A 3 44.51 40.69 -0.83
C SER A 3 43.36 40.06 -0.02
N TYR A 4 42.14 40.02 -0.56
CA TYR A 4 41.00 39.32 0.01
C TYR A 4 40.98 37.88 -0.49
N LEU A 5 41.19 36.92 0.39
CA LEU A 5 41.05 35.48 0.12
C LEU A 5 39.56 35.15 0.15
N LEU A 6 38.98 34.88 -1.02
CA LEU A 6 37.61 34.35 -1.15
C LEU A 6 37.64 32.87 -0.86
N LEU A 7 37.09 32.47 0.31
CA LEU A 7 36.80 31.08 0.60
C LEU A 7 35.51 30.64 -0.17
N PRO A 8 35.54 29.51 -0.88
CA PRO A 8 34.33 29.00 -1.51
C PRO A 8 33.38 28.42 -0.45
N PHE A 9 32.18 28.95 -0.43
CA PHE A 9 31.07 28.46 0.40
C PHE A 9 30.57 27.16 -0.20
N LEU A 10 30.96 26.00 0.38
CA LEU A 10 30.46 24.68 0.01
C LEU A 10 29.02 24.56 0.54
N VAL A 11 28.03 24.74 -0.34
CA VAL A 11 26.64 24.41 -0.05
C VAL A 11 26.50 22.89 -0.03
N PHE A 12 26.44 22.32 1.15
CA PHE A 12 26.04 20.92 1.34
C PHE A 12 24.55 20.82 1.07
N ILE A 13 24.17 20.41 -0.16
CA ILE A 13 22.80 19.97 -0.46
C ILE A 13 22.63 18.60 0.20
N GLY A 14 22.06 18.60 1.39
CA GLY A 14 21.68 17.38 2.07
C GLY A 14 20.58 16.69 1.25
N LEU A 15 20.96 15.64 0.52
CA LEU A 15 20.02 14.67 -0.04
C LEU A 15 19.39 13.96 1.15
N ASN A 16 18.21 14.42 1.58
CA ASN A 16 17.37 13.64 2.48
C ASN A 16 16.87 12.41 1.72
N SER A 17 17.71 11.36 1.67
CA SER A 17 17.24 10.02 1.35
C SER A 17 16.26 9.63 2.45
N PHE A 18 14.97 9.65 2.17
CA PHE A 18 14.00 8.98 3.03
C PHE A 18 14.40 7.50 3.07
N ALA A 19 15.05 7.11 4.14
CA ALA A 19 15.38 5.72 4.38
C ALA A 19 14.06 4.95 4.50
N GLN A 20 13.68 4.25 3.42
CA GLN A 20 12.58 3.33 3.44
C GLN A 20 12.80 2.37 4.62
N SER A 21 11.85 2.32 5.56
CA SER A 21 11.92 1.36 6.65
C SER A 21 12.08 -0.03 6.05
N LYS A 22 13.09 -0.79 6.49
CA LYS A 22 13.32 -2.18 6.03
C LYS A 22 12.11 -3.11 6.26
N ASP A 23 11.12 -2.61 6.97
CA ASP A 23 9.93 -3.34 7.38
C ASP A 23 8.67 -2.95 6.61
N THR A 24 8.80 -2.00 5.66
CA THR A 24 7.70 -1.56 4.79
C THR A 24 8.00 -1.91 3.34
N ILE A 25 7.12 -2.67 2.72
CA ILE A 25 7.20 -3.08 1.32
C ILE A 25 6.08 -2.38 0.58
N TYR A 26 6.42 -1.53 -0.39
CA TYR A 26 5.42 -0.91 -1.26
C TYR A 26 5.00 -1.89 -2.35
N TRP A 27 3.70 -1.87 -2.67
CA TRP A 27 3.16 -2.73 -3.71
C TRP A 27 3.81 -2.44 -5.07
N ASN A 28 4.19 -3.51 -5.77
CA ASN A 28 4.77 -3.46 -7.10
C ASN A 28 4.39 -4.72 -7.87
N ILE A 29 3.91 -4.56 -9.11
CA ILE A 29 3.47 -5.68 -9.97
C ILE A 29 4.58 -6.72 -10.21
N ASN A 30 5.83 -6.28 -10.22
CA ASN A 30 7.00 -7.12 -10.50
C ASN A 30 7.62 -7.75 -9.24
N ARG A 31 7.07 -7.45 -8.05
CA ARG A 31 7.55 -7.98 -6.77
C ARG A 31 6.42 -8.63 -6.00
N LYS A 32 6.40 -9.93 -5.98
CA LYS A 32 5.50 -10.70 -5.13
C LYS A 32 6.09 -10.89 -3.74
N LEU A 33 5.22 -11.09 -2.76
CA LEU A 33 5.62 -11.45 -1.40
C LEU A 33 6.26 -12.85 -1.40
N THR A 34 7.16 -13.04 -0.45
CA THR A 34 7.73 -14.32 -0.09
C THR A 34 7.57 -14.53 1.41
N TRP A 35 7.68 -15.74 1.91
CA TRP A 35 7.58 -16.00 3.35
C TRP A 35 8.65 -15.26 4.18
N GLU A 36 9.77 -14.89 3.58
CA GLU A 36 10.83 -14.09 4.21
C GLU A 36 10.38 -12.65 4.54
N ASP A 37 9.30 -12.19 3.90
CA ASP A 37 8.71 -10.88 4.17
C ASP A 37 7.87 -10.86 5.46
N PHE A 38 7.39 -12.02 5.93
CA PHE A 38 6.54 -12.16 7.11
C PHE A 38 7.39 -12.26 8.38
N LYS A 39 7.74 -11.12 8.96
CA LYS A 39 8.68 -10.99 10.08
C LYS A 39 8.00 -10.83 11.44
N GLY A 40 6.68 -10.77 11.45
CA GLY A 40 5.89 -10.63 12.67
C GLY A 40 5.91 -11.91 13.49
N ARG A 41 5.62 -11.76 14.78
CA ARG A 41 5.45 -12.91 15.65
C ARG A 41 4.07 -13.52 15.42
N PRO A 42 3.97 -14.82 15.10
CA PRO A 42 2.68 -15.50 14.94
C PRO A 42 1.80 -15.39 16.20
N ASP A 43 0.54 -15.08 16.00
CA ASP A 43 -0.46 -15.10 17.07
C ASP A 43 -0.88 -16.55 17.34
N LYS A 44 -0.57 -17.02 18.55
CA LYS A 44 -0.86 -18.39 18.99
C LYS A 44 -2.31 -18.58 19.45
N THR A 45 -3.08 -17.50 19.57
CA THR A 45 -4.47 -17.54 20.06
C THR A 45 -5.50 -17.71 18.95
N THR A 46 -5.10 -17.53 17.69
CA THR A 46 -5.94 -17.72 16.51
C THR A 46 -5.63 -19.04 15.79
N ASN A 47 -6.61 -19.55 15.05
CA ASN A 47 -6.44 -20.71 14.16
C ASN A 47 -5.87 -20.32 12.78
N LEU A 48 -5.71 -19.02 12.46
CA LEU A 48 -5.10 -18.58 11.22
C LEU A 48 -3.67 -19.11 11.12
N LEU A 49 -3.27 -19.51 9.92
CA LEU A 49 -1.92 -19.99 9.60
C LEU A 49 -0.98 -18.86 9.21
N ALA A 50 -1.52 -17.79 8.61
CA ALA A 50 -0.78 -16.56 8.28
C ALA A 50 -1.67 -15.33 8.43
N MET A 51 -1.08 -14.14 8.33
CA MET A 51 -1.80 -12.89 8.34
C MET A 51 -0.98 -11.81 7.63
N THR A 52 -1.57 -11.22 6.61
CA THR A 52 -1.04 -10.07 5.89
C THR A 52 -1.53 -8.76 6.51
N GLN A 53 -0.62 -7.94 7.00
CA GLN A 53 -0.91 -6.56 7.39
C GLN A 53 -0.53 -5.62 6.25
N ALA A 54 -1.45 -5.36 5.36
CA ALA A 54 -1.34 -4.36 4.32
C ALA A 54 -2.15 -3.09 4.68
N GLY A 55 -1.85 -1.98 4.03
CA GLY A 55 -2.55 -0.72 4.29
C GLY A 55 -2.40 0.29 3.15
N ILE A 56 -3.26 1.29 3.20
CA ILE A 56 -3.23 2.46 2.32
C ILE A 56 -2.62 3.61 3.10
N GLY A 57 -1.51 4.16 2.62
CA GLY A 57 -0.89 5.36 3.19
C GLY A 57 -1.06 6.55 2.27
N TYR A 58 -1.03 7.76 2.84
CA TYR A 58 -0.96 8.99 2.06
C TYR A 58 -0.08 10.03 2.74
N GLU A 59 0.53 10.87 1.92
CA GLU A 59 1.30 12.03 2.33
C GLU A 59 0.69 13.24 1.61
N VAL A 60 0.43 14.31 2.36
CA VAL A 60 -0.18 15.54 1.85
C VAL A 60 0.74 16.72 2.17
N ALA A 61 1.06 17.51 1.16
CA ALA A 61 1.73 18.78 1.33
C ALA A 61 1.09 19.84 0.42
N CYS A 62 0.78 21.00 0.98
CA CYS A 62 0.31 22.15 0.22
C CYS A 62 1.42 23.22 0.19
N ASN A 63 2.02 23.44 -0.97
CA ASN A 63 3.07 24.41 -1.17
C ASN A 63 2.61 25.45 -2.19
N ASN A 64 2.53 26.72 -1.80
CA ASN A 64 2.14 27.84 -2.68
C ASN A 64 0.79 27.61 -3.42
N GLY A 65 -0.17 26.95 -2.76
CA GLY A 65 -1.47 26.62 -3.36
C GLY A 65 -1.47 25.40 -4.27
N GLU A 66 -0.33 24.72 -4.44
CA GLU A 66 -0.20 23.47 -5.17
C GLU A 66 -0.23 22.28 -4.19
N LEU A 67 -1.16 21.36 -4.40
CA LEU A 67 -1.21 20.10 -3.65
C LEU A 67 -0.17 19.12 -4.18
N LYS A 68 0.61 18.57 -3.28
CA LYS A 68 1.38 17.35 -3.52
C LYS A 68 0.76 16.23 -2.69
N LEU A 69 0.09 15.32 -3.37
CA LEU A 69 -0.55 14.17 -2.76
C LEU A 69 0.14 12.91 -3.27
N LYS A 70 0.65 12.10 -2.34
CA LYS A 70 1.21 10.79 -2.62
C LYS A 70 0.37 9.75 -1.88
N ILE A 71 -0.18 8.79 -2.62
CA ILE A 71 -1.00 7.69 -2.08
C ILE A 71 -0.31 6.39 -2.44
N TYR A 72 -0.11 5.51 -1.47
CA TYR A 72 0.64 4.27 -1.66
C TYR A 72 0.01 3.11 -0.91
N CYS A 73 0.14 1.92 -1.49
CA CYS A 73 -0.17 0.66 -0.87
C CYS A 73 1.09 0.08 -0.25
N TYR A 74 1.01 -0.40 0.97
CA TYR A 74 2.15 -0.97 1.68
C TYR A 74 1.79 -2.24 2.44
N PHE A 75 2.77 -3.13 2.55
CA PHE A 75 2.78 -4.30 3.41
C PHE A 75 3.72 -4.03 4.59
N ASN A 76 3.28 -4.37 5.81
CA ASN A 76 4.07 -4.21 7.02
C ASN A 76 4.67 -5.55 7.44
N ALA A 77 5.96 -5.74 7.15
CA ALA A 77 6.65 -6.99 7.42
C ALA A 77 6.62 -7.39 8.90
N LYS A 78 6.80 -6.44 9.83
CA LYS A 78 6.81 -6.74 11.28
C LYS A 78 5.44 -7.07 11.87
N LYS A 79 4.36 -6.69 11.19
CA LYS A 79 3.00 -6.99 11.62
C LYS A 79 2.38 -8.15 10.86
N SER A 80 2.98 -8.55 9.75
CA SER A 80 2.59 -9.74 8.97
C SER A 80 3.36 -10.95 9.48
N TRP A 81 2.68 -12.05 9.66
CA TRP A 81 3.26 -13.26 10.24
C TRP A 81 2.72 -14.52 9.58
N THR A 82 3.46 -15.61 9.70
CA THR A 82 3.05 -16.96 9.28
C THR A 82 3.48 -17.98 10.32
N LYS A 83 2.70 -19.05 10.45
CA LYS A 83 3.02 -20.27 11.21
C LYS A 83 3.57 -21.37 10.32
N GLU A 84 3.42 -21.22 8.99
CA GLU A 84 3.74 -22.21 7.98
C GLU A 84 4.42 -21.52 6.79
N THR A 85 5.46 -22.14 6.25
CA THR A 85 6.24 -21.60 5.13
C THR A 85 6.32 -22.53 3.94
N ASP A 86 5.64 -23.66 3.97
CA ASP A 86 5.75 -24.71 2.95
C ASP A 86 4.55 -24.73 1.99
N SER A 87 3.56 -23.84 2.19
CA SER A 87 2.35 -23.76 1.38
C SER A 87 2.40 -22.59 0.40
N ASP A 88 2.53 -22.89 -0.89
CA ASP A 88 2.42 -21.90 -1.96
C ASP A 88 0.97 -21.36 -2.07
N ASP A 89 -0.03 -22.17 -1.79
CA ASP A 89 -1.44 -21.78 -1.83
C ASP A 89 -1.76 -20.75 -0.76
N LEU A 90 -1.26 -20.95 0.45
CA LEU A 90 -1.38 -19.97 1.51
C LEU A 90 -0.63 -18.68 1.17
N LEU A 91 0.56 -18.76 0.56
CA LEU A 91 1.30 -17.56 0.14
C LEU A 91 0.54 -16.79 -0.95
N ARG A 92 -0.09 -17.48 -1.90
CA ARG A 92 -0.94 -16.84 -2.93
C ARG A 92 -2.14 -16.12 -2.27
N HIS A 93 -2.73 -16.75 -1.25
CA HIS A 93 -3.82 -16.14 -0.48
C HIS A 93 -3.36 -14.85 0.20
N GLU A 94 -2.25 -14.86 0.90
CA GLU A 94 -1.69 -13.69 1.57
C GLU A 94 -1.26 -12.59 0.58
N GLN A 95 -0.74 -12.98 -0.59
CA GLN A 95 -0.45 -12.04 -1.66
C GLN A 95 -1.72 -11.35 -2.16
N LEU A 96 -2.83 -12.06 -2.28
CA LEU A 96 -4.07 -11.49 -2.80
C LEU A 96 -4.67 -10.47 -1.83
N HIS A 97 -4.50 -10.61 -0.53
CA HIS A 97 -4.80 -9.56 0.46
C HIS A 97 -4.06 -8.26 0.14
N PHE A 98 -2.78 -8.36 -0.22
CA PHE A 98 -1.98 -7.19 -0.62
C PHE A 98 -2.44 -6.61 -1.96
N ASP A 99 -2.80 -7.45 -2.93
CA ASP A 99 -3.31 -7.03 -4.24
C ASP A 99 -4.70 -6.36 -4.11
N ILE A 100 -5.59 -6.86 -3.24
CA ILE A 100 -6.87 -6.20 -2.90
C ILE A 100 -6.61 -4.82 -2.29
N THR A 101 -5.64 -4.68 -1.40
CA THR A 101 -5.29 -3.38 -0.81
C THR A 101 -4.82 -2.39 -1.89
N GLU A 102 -4.02 -2.82 -2.85
CA GLU A 102 -3.62 -1.97 -3.99
C GLU A 102 -4.81 -1.60 -4.88
N LEU A 103 -5.75 -2.51 -5.11
CA LEU A 103 -6.96 -2.20 -5.86
C LEU A 103 -7.71 -1.00 -5.25
N TYR A 104 -7.93 -1.02 -3.95
CA TYR A 104 -8.58 0.09 -3.23
C TYR A 104 -7.69 1.33 -3.14
N THR A 105 -6.37 1.17 -3.11
CA THR A 105 -5.43 2.29 -3.24
C THR A 105 -5.59 3.00 -4.59
N ARG A 106 -5.74 2.27 -5.69
CA ARG A 106 -6.03 2.83 -7.02
C ARG A 106 -7.40 3.51 -7.08
N GLN A 107 -8.41 2.96 -6.43
CA GLN A 107 -9.72 3.61 -6.33
C GLN A 107 -9.64 4.93 -5.58
N LEU A 108 -8.86 5.00 -4.49
CA LEU A 108 -8.61 6.25 -3.77
C LEU A 108 -7.87 7.26 -4.65
N ARG A 109 -6.82 6.84 -5.36
CA ARG A 109 -6.10 7.70 -6.31
C ARG A 109 -7.03 8.26 -7.39
N LYS A 110 -7.89 7.42 -7.97
CA LYS A 110 -8.92 7.84 -8.94
C LYS A 110 -9.85 8.87 -8.33
N LYS A 111 -10.40 8.59 -7.15
CA LYS A 111 -11.33 9.50 -6.47
C LYS A 111 -10.71 10.86 -6.19
N LEU A 112 -9.45 10.89 -5.76
CA LEU A 112 -8.76 12.13 -5.41
C LEU A 112 -8.21 12.87 -6.64
N SER A 113 -8.03 12.22 -7.78
CA SER A 113 -7.69 12.91 -9.04
C SER A 113 -8.83 13.79 -9.57
N GLU A 114 -10.05 13.64 -9.04
CA GLU A 114 -11.23 14.43 -9.41
C GLU A 114 -11.43 15.67 -8.48
N VAL A 115 -10.60 15.81 -7.44
CA VAL A 115 -10.69 16.93 -6.48
C VAL A 115 -10.01 18.18 -7.06
N THR A 116 -10.74 19.30 -7.10
CA THR A 116 -10.31 20.52 -7.79
C THR A 116 -9.66 21.58 -6.90
N ASP A 117 -9.94 21.56 -5.58
CA ASP A 117 -9.32 22.46 -4.58
C ASP A 117 -8.80 21.71 -3.36
N PRO A 118 -7.70 21.02 -3.52
CA PRO A 118 -7.22 20.09 -2.50
C PRO A 118 -6.45 20.78 -1.35
N CYS A 119 -6.06 22.04 -1.50
CA CYS A 119 -5.39 22.84 -0.45
C CYS A 119 -6.35 23.70 0.37
N GLY A 120 -7.64 23.71 0.03
CA GLY A 120 -8.65 24.54 0.64
C GLY A 120 -9.63 23.77 1.55
N LYS A 121 -10.92 23.90 1.22
CA LYS A 121 -12.03 23.33 2.01
C LYS A 121 -12.12 21.78 1.97
N ASP A 122 -11.40 21.16 1.05
CA ASP A 122 -11.62 19.76 0.65
C ASP A 122 -10.79 18.74 1.44
N ILE A 123 -10.03 19.18 2.45
CA ILE A 123 -9.29 18.25 3.35
C ILE A 123 -10.25 17.29 4.05
N LYS A 124 -11.46 17.75 4.41
CA LYS A 124 -12.50 16.89 5.01
C LYS A 124 -13.05 15.86 4.01
N GLU A 125 -13.08 16.19 2.72
CA GLU A 125 -13.48 15.25 1.68
C GLU A 125 -12.44 14.17 1.45
N LEU A 126 -11.15 14.51 1.58
CA LEU A 126 -10.05 13.55 1.56
C LEU A 126 -10.18 12.51 2.69
N ASP A 127 -10.40 12.97 3.92
CA ASP A 127 -10.59 12.08 5.08
C ASP A 127 -11.82 11.19 4.91
N LYS A 128 -12.92 11.74 4.38
CA LYS A 128 -14.15 10.99 4.10
C LYS A 128 -13.93 9.96 2.98
N ALA A 129 -13.24 10.35 1.90
CA ALA A 129 -12.91 9.45 0.80
C ALA A 129 -12.03 8.31 1.28
N TYR A 130 -10.99 8.63 2.07
CA TYR A 130 -10.10 7.64 2.68
C TYR A 130 -10.89 6.67 3.57
N SER A 131 -11.72 7.17 4.48
CA SER A 131 -12.51 6.35 5.40
C SER A 131 -13.47 5.40 4.68
N ASN A 132 -14.14 5.89 3.62
CA ASN A 132 -15.05 5.08 2.81
C ASN A 132 -14.29 3.98 2.05
N ILE A 133 -13.16 4.31 1.43
CA ILE A 133 -12.32 3.36 0.71
C ILE A 133 -11.74 2.32 1.67
N PHE A 134 -11.26 2.75 2.84
CA PHE A 134 -10.73 1.84 3.85
C PHE A 134 -11.78 0.82 4.32
N LYS A 135 -13.02 1.31 4.61
CA LYS A 135 -14.12 0.43 4.97
C LYS A 135 -14.44 -0.55 3.85
N ALA A 136 -14.58 -0.09 2.62
CA ALA A 136 -14.88 -0.96 1.47
C ALA A 136 -13.77 -1.98 1.22
N CYS A 137 -12.50 -1.62 1.41
CA CYS A 137 -11.37 -2.53 1.37
C CYS A 137 -11.50 -3.61 2.45
N SER A 138 -11.79 -3.24 3.68
CA SER A 138 -11.96 -4.18 4.79
C SER A 138 -13.13 -5.15 4.54
N ASP A 139 -14.27 -4.64 4.07
CA ASP A 139 -15.43 -5.49 3.72
C ASP A 139 -15.04 -6.49 2.62
N ARG A 140 -14.30 -6.07 1.61
CA ARG A 140 -13.83 -6.93 0.51
C ARG A 140 -12.84 -8.01 0.97
N GLN A 141 -11.94 -7.68 1.90
CA GLN A 141 -11.01 -8.63 2.51
C GLN A 141 -11.78 -9.72 3.27
N ASN A 142 -12.78 -9.33 4.06
CA ASN A 142 -13.62 -10.28 4.80
C ASN A 142 -14.43 -11.19 3.85
N ASP A 143 -14.94 -10.66 2.73
CA ASP A 143 -15.63 -11.47 1.72
C ASP A 143 -14.67 -12.49 1.08
N TYR A 144 -13.46 -12.05 0.76
CA TYR A 144 -12.42 -12.92 0.21
C TYR A 144 -12.06 -14.05 1.16
N ASP A 145 -11.77 -13.75 2.43
CA ASP A 145 -11.47 -14.75 3.46
C ASP A 145 -12.60 -15.79 3.58
N ARG A 146 -13.84 -15.28 3.66
CA ARG A 146 -15.00 -16.15 3.80
C ARG A 146 -15.20 -17.06 2.60
N GLU A 147 -15.08 -16.55 1.37
CA GLU A 147 -15.37 -17.28 0.15
C GLU A 147 -14.24 -18.24 -0.23
N SER A 148 -12.99 -17.85 0.01
CA SER A 148 -11.82 -18.72 -0.20
C SER A 148 -11.57 -19.71 0.96
N GLU A 149 -12.38 -19.62 2.04
CA GLU A 149 -12.19 -20.41 3.27
C GLU A 149 -10.76 -20.32 3.81
N HIS A 150 -10.20 -19.08 3.80
CA HIS A 150 -8.81 -18.81 4.19
C HIS A 150 -7.78 -19.70 3.46
N SER A 151 -7.83 -19.74 2.14
CA SER A 151 -7.01 -20.53 1.22
C SER A 151 -7.39 -22.01 1.06
N LEU A 152 -8.41 -22.50 1.75
CA LEU A 152 -8.80 -23.91 1.67
C LEU A 152 -9.68 -24.23 0.46
N ASN A 153 -10.30 -23.23 -0.16
CA ASN A 153 -11.15 -23.39 -1.35
C ASN A 153 -10.38 -22.91 -2.59
N ASP A 154 -9.65 -23.81 -3.26
CA ASP A 154 -8.80 -23.50 -4.40
C ASP A 154 -9.60 -22.97 -5.63
N GLU A 155 -10.84 -23.41 -5.83
CA GLU A 155 -11.69 -22.89 -6.91
C GLU A 155 -12.05 -21.41 -6.68
N GLN A 156 -12.49 -21.06 -5.48
CA GLN A 156 -12.79 -19.70 -5.11
C GLN A 156 -11.52 -18.82 -5.10
N GLN A 157 -10.40 -19.37 -4.63
CA GLN A 157 -9.11 -18.69 -4.67
C GLN A 157 -8.76 -18.24 -6.10
N LYS A 158 -8.85 -19.13 -7.09
CA LYS A 158 -8.59 -18.82 -8.50
C LYS A 158 -9.55 -17.78 -9.06
N MET A 159 -10.86 -17.91 -8.76
CA MET A 159 -11.85 -16.93 -9.19
C MET A 159 -11.55 -15.52 -8.65
N TRP A 160 -11.12 -15.43 -7.39
CA TRP A 160 -10.73 -14.17 -6.78
C TRP A 160 -9.45 -13.59 -7.40
N GLU A 161 -8.43 -14.41 -7.65
CA GLU A 161 -7.19 -13.99 -8.32
C GLU A 161 -7.49 -13.38 -9.70
N GLU A 162 -8.29 -14.06 -10.53
CA GLU A 162 -8.69 -13.57 -11.86
C GLU A 162 -9.46 -12.25 -11.74
N LYS A 163 -10.45 -12.19 -10.86
CA LYS A 163 -11.27 -11.00 -10.63
C LYS A 163 -10.43 -9.80 -10.21
N ILE A 164 -9.56 -9.96 -9.21
CA ILE A 164 -8.71 -8.87 -8.72
C ILE A 164 -7.71 -8.44 -9.80
N ALA A 165 -7.14 -9.38 -10.57
CA ALA A 165 -6.25 -9.04 -11.67
C ALA A 165 -6.94 -8.19 -12.74
N LEU A 166 -8.19 -8.52 -13.12
CA LEU A 166 -8.99 -7.74 -14.08
C LEU A 166 -9.33 -6.34 -13.53
N GLU A 167 -9.71 -6.24 -12.24
CA GLU A 167 -10.04 -4.97 -11.60
C GLU A 167 -8.80 -4.07 -11.48
N LEU A 168 -7.62 -4.63 -11.14
CA LEU A 168 -6.34 -3.91 -11.13
C LEU A 168 -5.97 -3.40 -12.52
N LYS A 169 -6.16 -4.22 -13.56
CA LYS A 169 -5.92 -3.82 -14.95
C LYS A 169 -6.84 -2.68 -15.37
N ALA A 170 -8.12 -2.73 -15.01
CA ALA A 170 -9.07 -1.66 -15.31
C ALA A 170 -8.70 -0.31 -14.67
N LEU A 171 -7.94 -0.34 -13.57
CA LEU A 171 -7.43 0.82 -12.88
C LEU A 171 -5.91 1.06 -13.10
N GLU A 172 -5.33 0.52 -14.18
CA GLU A 172 -3.90 0.64 -14.48
C GLU A 172 -3.42 2.10 -14.56
N LYS A 173 -4.26 3.00 -15.10
CA LYS A 173 -4.00 4.45 -15.14
C LYS A 173 -3.66 5.04 -13.76
N PHE A 174 -4.12 4.41 -12.68
CA PHE A 174 -3.91 4.84 -11.29
C PHE A 174 -2.92 3.95 -10.53
N ALA A 175 -2.09 3.17 -11.23
CA ALA A 175 -1.13 2.24 -10.63
C ALA A 175 0.02 2.97 -9.90
N SER A 176 0.38 4.18 -10.33
CA SER A 176 1.36 5.04 -9.66
C SER A 176 0.71 6.39 -9.35
N GLY A 177 0.96 6.93 -8.18
CA GLY A 177 0.31 8.16 -7.75
C GLY A 177 1.32 9.15 -7.19
N ASN A 178 1.86 9.99 -8.06
CA ASN A 178 2.22 11.36 -7.72
C ASN A 178 1.18 12.24 -8.41
N TYR A 179 0.24 12.78 -7.66
CA TYR A 179 -0.75 13.75 -8.10
C TYR A 179 -0.47 15.09 -7.45
#